data_2061d2760cf15b51c39a892f9be38666
#
_entry.id   2061d2760cf15b51c39a892f9be38666
#
_cell.length_a   1.000
_cell.length_b   1.000
_cell.length_c   1.000
_cell.angle_alpha   90.00
_cell.angle_beta   90.00
_cell.angle_gamma   90.00
#
_symmetry.space_group_name_H-M   'P 1'
#
loop_
_entity.id
_entity.type
_entity.pdbx_description
1 polymer ?
#
loop_
_entity_poly.entity_id
_entity_poly.type
_entity_poly.pdbx_seq_one_letter_code
_entity_poly.pdbx_strand_id
1 'polypeptide(L)'
;VHRYFPDFIIKAKQSNGSIRSFVIEVKPKYQCKSPPENPKRKTKKWFNDVKNWTINQAKWKYANDFCLDNGYEFKILTEDQLNPKYK
;
A
#
# COMPACT_ATOMS: atom_id res chain seq x y z
N VAL A 1 -5.44 -5.92 19.26
CA VAL A 1 -6.18 -6.03 18.01
C VAL A 1 -5.91 -4.80 17.17
N HIS A 2 -5.35 -5.03 16.00
CA HIS A 2 -5.07 -3.95 15.08
C HIS A 2 -6.21 -3.78 14.11
N ARG A 3 -6.76 -2.57 14.06
CA ARG A 3 -7.76 -2.22 13.06
C ARG A 3 -7.07 -1.69 11.82
N TYR A 4 -7.54 -2.11 10.66
CA TYR A 4 -7.06 -1.59 9.40
C TYR A 4 -8.00 -0.49 8.92
N PHE A 5 -7.41 0.70 8.64
CA PHE A 5 -8.17 1.83 8.11
C PHE A 5 -7.59 2.18 6.74
N PRO A 6 -8.24 1.78 5.66
CA PRO A 6 -7.79 2.19 4.33
C PRO A 6 -8.00 3.69 4.12
N ASP A 7 -7.16 4.28 3.28
CA ASP A 7 -7.33 5.69 2.92
C ASP A 7 -8.61 5.91 2.12
N PHE A 8 -8.89 5.01 1.17
CA PHE A 8 -10.08 5.12 0.33
C PHE A 8 -10.68 3.75 0.03
N ILE A 9 -12.00 3.70 -0.04
CA ILE A 9 -12.73 2.57 -0.61
C ILE A 9 -13.53 3.12 -1.78
N ILE A 10 -13.30 2.58 -2.98
CA ILE A 10 -13.92 3.06 -4.22
C ILE A 10 -14.68 1.93 -4.86
N LYS A 11 -15.88 2.22 -5.32
CA LYS A 11 -16.67 1.31 -6.16
C LYS A 11 -16.66 1.84 -7.58
N ALA A 12 -16.26 1.01 -8.54
CA ALA A 12 -16.18 1.40 -9.93
C ALA A 12 -17.00 0.45 -10.80
N LYS A 13 -17.86 1.01 -11.64
CA LYS A 13 -18.63 0.24 -12.59
C LYS A 13 -17.76 -0.11 -13.79
N GLN A 14 -17.72 -1.39 -14.14
CA GLN A 14 -16.95 -1.88 -15.26
C GLN A 14 -17.77 -1.77 -16.56
N SER A 15 -17.09 -1.88 -17.70
CA SER A 15 -17.73 -1.81 -19.00
C SER A 15 -18.77 -2.91 -19.23
N ASN A 16 -18.58 -4.05 -18.56
CA ASN A 16 -19.54 -5.17 -18.65
C ASN A 16 -20.72 -5.03 -17.68
N GLY A 17 -20.84 -3.90 -16.99
CA GLY A 17 -21.94 -3.64 -16.05
C GLY A 17 -21.67 -4.11 -14.62
N SER A 18 -20.63 -4.87 -14.36
CA SER A 18 -20.30 -5.31 -13.01
C SER A 18 -19.69 -4.17 -12.19
N ILE A 19 -19.79 -4.28 -10.86
CA ILE A 19 -19.21 -3.29 -9.95
C ILE A 19 -18.03 -3.95 -9.24
N ARG A 20 -16.87 -3.29 -9.28
CA ARG A 20 -15.68 -3.69 -8.53
C ARG A 20 -15.44 -2.71 -7.41
N SER A 21 -15.06 -3.24 -6.24
CA SER A 21 -14.69 -2.43 -5.09
C SER A 21 -13.19 -2.50 -4.89
N PHE A 22 -12.59 -1.35 -4.67
CA PHE A 22 -11.15 -1.21 -4.48
C PHE A 22 -10.87 -0.60 -3.12
N VAL A 23 -9.92 -1.19 -2.41
CA VAL A 23 -9.33 -0.58 -1.22
C VAL A 23 -8.02 0.04 -1.64
N ILE A 24 -7.88 1.33 -1.44
CA ILE A 24 -6.74 2.09 -1.93
C ILE A 24 -5.97 2.67 -0.76
N GLU A 25 -4.66 2.44 -0.75
CA GLU A 25 -3.76 3.06 0.19
C GLU A 25 -2.78 3.94 -0.57
N VAL A 26 -2.60 5.17 -0.09
CA VAL A 26 -1.69 6.14 -0.70
C VAL A 26 -0.40 6.14 0.10
N LYS A 27 0.72 5.88 -0.56
CA LYS A 27 2.04 5.86 0.06
C LYS A 27 3.05 6.57 -0.83
N PRO A 28 3.98 7.34 -0.24
CA PRO A 28 5.09 7.87 -1.02
C PRO A 28 5.89 6.75 -1.68
N LYS A 29 6.38 7.01 -2.87
CA LYS A 29 7.12 6.04 -3.65
C LYS A 29 8.30 5.45 -2.88
N TYR A 30 9.00 6.28 -2.10
CA TYR A 30 10.15 5.80 -1.33
C TYR A 30 9.79 4.77 -0.27
N GLN A 31 8.55 4.76 0.21
CA GLN A 31 8.08 3.77 1.19
C GLN A 31 7.68 2.46 0.56
N CYS A 32 7.60 2.40 -0.76
CA CYS A 32 7.28 1.17 -1.48
C CYS A 32 8.51 0.34 -1.81
N LYS A 33 9.69 0.82 -1.44
CA LYS A 33 10.96 0.11 -1.66
C LYS A 33 11.49 -0.42 -0.32
N SER A 34 12.05 -1.64 -0.37
CA SER A 34 12.69 -2.21 0.82
C SER A 34 14.01 -1.49 1.11
N PRO A 35 14.35 -1.31 2.40
CA PRO A 35 15.69 -0.83 2.75
C PRO A 35 16.76 -1.84 2.32
N PRO A 36 18.02 -1.40 2.11
CA PRO A 36 19.09 -2.34 1.77
C PRO A 36 19.32 -3.34 2.90
N GLU A 37 19.55 -4.61 2.53
CA GLU A 37 19.78 -5.67 3.52
C GLU A 37 21.12 -5.50 4.24
N ASN A 38 22.14 -5.11 3.50
CA ASN A 38 23.50 -4.94 4.03
C ASN A 38 24.02 -3.54 3.72
N PRO A 39 23.57 -2.51 4.43
CA PRO A 39 24.07 -1.17 4.21
C PRO A 39 25.53 -1.04 4.69
N LYS A 40 26.29 -0.14 4.07
CA LYS A 40 27.65 0.14 4.49
C LYS A 40 27.71 0.62 5.94
N ARG A 41 26.68 1.36 6.36
CA ARG A 41 26.52 1.84 7.73
C ARG A 41 25.11 1.56 8.21
N LYS A 42 25.01 0.94 9.37
CA LYS A 42 23.71 0.70 10.01
C LYS A 42 23.39 1.90 10.91
N THR A 43 22.78 2.92 10.31
CA THR A 43 22.38 4.13 11.00
C THR A 43 21.03 3.97 11.70
N LYS A 44 20.69 4.91 12.60
CA LYS A 44 19.36 4.94 13.19
C LYS A 44 18.27 5.04 12.13
N LYS A 45 18.53 5.81 11.07
CA LYS A 45 17.60 5.94 9.95
C LYS A 45 17.37 4.58 9.30
N TRP A 46 18.42 3.81 9.06
CA TRP A 46 18.30 2.48 8.46
C TRP A 46 17.44 1.56 9.33
N PHE A 47 17.69 1.54 10.64
CA PHE A 47 16.91 0.71 11.56
C PHE A 47 15.42 1.13 11.56
N ASN A 48 15.15 2.42 11.54
CA ASN A 48 13.77 2.92 11.44
C ASN A 48 13.13 2.54 10.12
N ASP A 49 13.87 2.62 9.02
CA ASP A 49 13.37 2.25 7.70
C ASP A 49 13.02 0.76 7.64
N VAL A 50 13.87 -0.09 8.23
CA VAL A 50 13.60 -1.54 8.30
C VAL A 50 12.35 -1.79 9.14
N LYS A 51 12.24 -1.14 10.30
CA LYS A 51 11.08 -1.28 11.17
C LYS A 51 9.79 -0.86 10.45
N ASN A 52 9.81 0.30 9.79
CA ASN A 52 8.64 0.81 9.09
C ASN A 52 8.28 -0.08 7.92
N TRP A 53 9.28 -0.59 7.19
CA TRP A 53 9.07 -1.53 6.10
C TRP A 53 8.35 -2.79 6.59
N THR A 54 8.83 -3.36 7.71
CA THR A 54 8.24 -4.56 8.31
C THR A 54 6.79 -4.32 8.72
N ILE A 55 6.52 -3.17 9.36
CA ILE A 55 5.16 -2.80 9.76
C ILE A 55 4.25 -2.64 8.53
N ASN A 56 4.73 -1.97 7.48
CA ASN A 56 3.97 -1.77 6.27
C ASN A 56 3.67 -3.09 5.57
N GLN A 57 4.64 -4.01 5.52
CA GLN A 57 4.42 -5.34 4.93
C GLN A 57 3.33 -6.11 5.67
N ALA A 58 3.33 -6.04 7.00
CA ALA A 58 2.29 -6.70 7.79
C ALA A 58 0.91 -6.07 7.54
N LYS A 59 0.85 -4.75 7.47
CA LYS A 59 -0.40 -4.03 7.17
C LYS A 59 -0.92 -4.36 5.78
N TRP A 60 -0.03 -4.40 4.79
CA TRP A 60 -0.43 -4.69 3.41
C TRP A 60 -0.90 -6.14 3.25
N LYS A 61 -0.25 -7.07 3.95
CA LYS A 61 -0.72 -8.45 3.97
C LYS A 61 -2.13 -8.53 4.57
N TYR A 62 -2.34 -7.87 5.71
CA TYR A 62 -3.64 -7.84 6.35
C TYR A 62 -4.70 -7.22 5.43
N ALA A 63 -4.36 -6.11 4.78
CA ALA A 63 -5.26 -5.44 3.85
C ALA A 63 -5.62 -6.35 2.67
N ASN A 64 -4.63 -7.04 2.12
CA ASN A 64 -4.86 -7.95 1.00
C ASN A 64 -5.76 -9.12 1.41
N ASP A 65 -5.52 -9.70 2.59
CA ASP A 65 -6.36 -10.78 3.12
C ASP A 65 -7.80 -10.30 3.36
N PHE A 66 -7.95 -9.11 3.93
CA PHE A 66 -9.26 -8.48 4.12
C PHE A 66 -9.98 -8.30 2.79
N CYS A 67 -9.27 -7.82 1.78
CA CYS A 67 -9.85 -7.60 0.46
C CYS A 67 -10.28 -8.92 -0.20
N LEU A 68 -9.46 -9.96 -0.09
CA LEU A 68 -9.82 -11.28 -0.62
C LEU A 68 -11.07 -11.83 0.05
N ASP A 69 -11.17 -11.69 1.38
CA ASP A 69 -12.31 -12.18 2.14
C ASP A 69 -13.61 -11.44 1.79
N ASN A 70 -13.51 -10.17 1.40
CA ASN A 70 -14.68 -9.33 1.14
C ASN A 70 -14.92 -9.06 -0.34
N GLY A 71 -14.15 -9.66 -1.22
CA GLY A 71 -14.32 -9.48 -2.66
C GLY A 71 -13.85 -8.13 -3.16
N TYR A 72 -12.94 -7.49 -2.44
CA TYR A 72 -12.34 -6.22 -2.85
C TYR A 72 -10.99 -6.45 -3.51
N GLU A 73 -10.53 -5.48 -4.29
CA GLU A 73 -9.17 -5.45 -4.80
C GLU A 73 -8.36 -4.44 -4.00
N PHE A 74 -7.12 -4.80 -3.65
CA PHE A 74 -6.24 -3.92 -2.92
C PHE A 74 -5.24 -3.27 -3.88
N LYS A 75 -5.09 -1.94 -3.77
CA LYS A 75 -4.15 -1.19 -4.60
C LYS A 75 -3.39 -0.18 -3.75
N ILE A 76 -2.10 -0.04 -4.05
CA ILE A 76 -1.26 1.00 -3.46
C ILE A 76 -0.98 2.03 -4.55
N LEU A 77 -1.30 3.29 -4.27
CA LEU A 77 -1.03 4.40 -5.18
C LEU A 77 0.09 5.25 -4.65
N THR A 78 0.97 5.68 -5.53
CA THR A 78 2.04 6.60 -5.21
C THR A 78 1.74 7.98 -5.80
N GLU A 79 2.59 8.96 -5.50
CA GLU A 79 2.45 10.30 -6.06
C GLU A 79 2.44 10.32 -7.58
N ASP A 80 3.08 9.32 -8.21
CA ASP A 80 3.12 9.25 -9.68
C ASP A 80 1.73 9.00 -10.27
N GLN A 81 0.93 8.13 -9.61
CA GLN A 81 -0.43 7.85 -10.08
C GLN A 81 -1.41 8.95 -9.71
N LEU A 82 -1.14 9.70 -8.64
CA LEU A 82 -2.06 10.73 -8.16
C LEU A 82 -1.87 12.06 -8.87
N ASN A 83 -0.77 12.25 -9.57
CA ASN A 83 -0.46 13.50 -10.26
C ASN A 83 -0.48 13.30 -11.76
N PRO A 84 -1.56 13.70 -12.47
CA PRO A 84 -1.67 13.48 -13.92
C PRO A 84 -0.67 14.28 -14.74
N LYS A 85 0.03 15.25 -14.15
CA LYS A 85 1.08 16.02 -14.83
C LYS A 85 2.37 15.23 -15.04
N TYR A 86 2.54 14.13 -14.32
CA TYR A 86 3.72 13.27 -14.45
C TYR A 86 3.40 12.06 -15.32
N LYS A 87 3.20 12.30 -16.55
CA LYS A 87 3.01 11.23 -17.52
C LYS A 87 4.31 10.84 -18.17
#